data_7d99abd24f8204d4f61778555785895d
#
_entry.id   7d99abd24f8204d4f61778555785895d
#
_cell.length_a   1.000
_cell.length_b   1.000
_cell.length_c   1.000
_cell.angle_alpha   90.00
_cell.angle_beta   90.00
_cell.angle_gamma   90.00
#
_symmetry.space_group_name_H-M   'P 1'
#
loop_
_entity.id
_entity.type
_entity.pdbx_description
1 polymer ?
#
loop_
_entity_poly.entity_id
_entity_poly.type
_entity_poly.pdbx_seq_one_letter_code
_entity_poly.pdbx_strand_id
1 'polypeptide(L)'
;MAIEDLRTVGELTARLTDRLGRLMPAGGRLDRLTAELTAAYAGDGSPVDGSACRAVEALAQRHSQHLELHFAPDGTGSDVEMPGWPPPDPDEVRSRGAGVGAVRRLEDGTCVVALDTLDAVGPARPYLDAAAALARGSRRLVLDLRANGGGDPGTVAAVAGWLLGDRATQLSEVIYRDRRRQWWTADRPPGSAFTGDVTVLVSARTYSSAEALAYHLAARGRVTVVGEPTRGAADHVVPVHLSRRVLGLLPEAEVIDAHSGGNWEGTGVVPDVACPAADALEKALA
;
A
#
# COMPACT_ATOMS: atom_id res chain seq x y z
N MET A 1 -12.06 -25.95 -5.22
CA MET A 1 -13.19 -25.94 -6.18
C MET A 1 -12.67 -25.34 -7.47
N ALA A 2 -13.03 -25.92 -8.62
CA ALA A 2 -12.69 -25.31 -9.90
C ALA A 2 -13.38 -23.95 -10.02
N ILE A 3 -12.63 -22.95 -10.50
CA ILE A 3 -13.15 -21.59 -10.67
C ILE A 3 -14.12 -21.60 -11.85
N GLU A 4 -15.39 -21.31 -11.60
CA GLU A 4 -16.41 -21.20 -12.64
C GLU A 4 -16.29 -19.89 -13.40
N ASP A 5 -16.63 -19.92 -14.68
CA ASP A 5 -16.70 -18.70 -15.49
C ASP A 5 -17.98 -17.95 -15.17
N LEU A 6 -17.85 -16.66 -14.90
CA LEU A 6 -18.98 -15.77 -14.68
C LEU A 6 -19.33 -15.07 -16.00
N ARG A 7 -20.61 -15.10 -16.36
CA ARG A 7 -21.12 -14.60 -17.64
C ARG A 7 -21.68 -13.19 -17.54
N THR A 8 -22.31 -12.89 -16.39
CA THR A 8 -23.03 -11.62 -16.20
C THR A 8 -22.46 -10.81 -15.04
N VAL A 9 -22.66 -9.48 -15.11
CA VAL A 9 -22.25 -8.55 -14.05
C VAL A 9 -22.97 -8.88 -12.73
N GLY A 10 -24.23 -9.29 -12.78
CA GLY A 10 -24.97 -9.76 -11.62
C GLY A 10 -24.32 -10.97 -10.93
N GLU A 11 -23.83 -11.97 -11.73
CA GLU A 11 -23.09 -13.11 -11.18
C GLU A 11 -21.74 -12.68 -10.56
N LEU A 12 -21.02 -11.76 -11.22
CA LEU A 12 -19.75 -11.21 -10.73
C LEU A 12 -19.94 -10.51 -9.38
N THR A 13 -20.93 -9.62 -9.29
CA THR A 13 -21.17 -8.86 -8.06
C THR A 13 -21.72 -9.73 -6.94
N ALA A 14 -22.53 -10.73 -7.23
CA ALA A 14 -22.95 -11.72 -6.24
C ALA A 14 -21.76 -12.53 -5.68
N ARG A 15 -20.82 -12.94 -6.54
CA ARG A 15 -19.58 -13.60 -6.13
C ARG A 15 -18.69 -12.66 -5.32
N LEU A 16 -18.54 -11.42 -5.76
CA LEU A 16 -17.78 -10.40 -5.05
C LEU A 16 -18.32 -10.15 -3.64
N THR A 17 -19.63 -9.94 -3.49
CA THR A 17 -20.27 -9.71 -2.18
C THR A 17 -20.14 -10.90 -1.24
N ASP A 18 -20.25 -12.14 -1.75
CA ASP A 18 -19.99 -13.36 -0.95
C ASP A 18 -18.55 -13.39 -0.45
N ARG A 19 -17.55 -13.06 -1.29
CA ARG A 19 -16.15 -13.06 -0.89
C ARG A 19 -15.81 -11.94 0.10
N LEU A 20 -16.32 -10.74 -0.13
CA LEU A 20 -16.19 -9.63 0.82
C LEU A 20 -16.78 -9.98 2.19
N GLY A 21 -17.95 -10.62 2.21
CA GLY A 21 -18.60 -11.09 3.45
C GLY A 21 -17.79 -12.11 4.23
N ARG A 22 -16.90 -12.87 3.57
CA ARG A 22 -16.01 -13.85 4.21
C ARG A 22 -14.66 -13.28 4.64
N LEU A 23 -14.17 -12.25 3.95
CA LEU A 23 -12.84 -11.69 4.12
C LEU A 23 -12.83 -10.47 5.05
N MET A 24 -13.65 -9.47 4.74
CA MET A 24 -13.63 -8.20 5.46
C MET A 24 -14.08 -8.34 6.92
N PRO A 25 -13.54 -7.53 7.83
CA PRO A 25 -14.10 -7.36 9.16
C PRO A 25 -15.59 -7.02 9.10
N ALA A 26 -16.38 -7.63 9.99
CA ALA A 26 -17.81 -7.34 10.09
C ALA A 26 -18.05 -5.91 10.57
N GLY A 27 -19.03 -5.22 9.99
CA GLY A 27 -19.39 -3.85 10.40
C GLY A 27 -20.04 -3.05 9.31
N GLY A 28 -20.46 -1.83 9.66
CA GLY A 28 -21.26 -1.00 8.78
C GLY A 28 -20.60 -0.62 7.44
N ARG A 29 -19.26 -0.68 7.33
CA ARG A 29 -18.56 -0.46 6.05
C ARG A 29 -18.83 -1.61 5.08
N LEU A 30 -18.67 -2.85 5.54
CA LEU A 30 -19.00 -4.04 4.75
C LEU A 30 -20.50 -4.06 4.37
N ASP A 31 -21.38 -3.76 5.33
CA ASP A 31 -22.83 -3.76 5.09
C ASP A 31 -23.22 -2.76 4.00
N ARG A 32 -22.69 -1.54 4.04
CA ARG A 32 -22.97 -0.52 3.01
C ARG A 32 -22.40 -0.93 1.65
N LEU A 33 -21.15 -1.39 1.61
CA LEU A 33 -20.51 -1.83 0.36
C LEU A 33 -21.33 -2.93 -0.33
N THR A 34 -21.67 -3.99 0.41
CA THR A 34 -22.42 -5.12 -0.15
C THR A 34 -23.85 -4.74 -0.53
N ALA A 35 -24.51 -3.87 0.24
CA ALA A 35 -25.84 -3.36 -0.08
C ALA A 35 -25.85 -2.51 -1.36
N GLU A 36 -24.88 -1.60 -1.53
CA GLU A 36 -24.77 -0.76 -2.74
C GLU A 36 -24.45 -1.60 -3.98
N LEU A 37 -23.51 -2.55 -3.90
CA LEU A 37 -23.22 -3.48 -5.01
C LEU A 37 -24.46 -4.28 -5.41
N THR A 38 -25.18 -4.81 -4.43
CA THR A 38 -26.39 -5.57 -4.66
C THR A 38 -27.48 -4.70 -5.29
N ALA A 39 -27.71 -3.49 -4.77
CA ALA A 39 -28.72 -2.58 -5.30
C ALA A 39 -28.43 -2.14 -6.75
N ALA A 40 -27.14 -1.96 -7.09
CA ALA A 40 -26.74 -1.51 -8.42
C ALA A 40 -26.77 -2.60 -9.48
N TYR A 41 -26.44 -3.86 -9.11
CA TYR A 41 -26.13 -4.90 -10.10
C TYR A 41 -26.89 -6.21 -9.90
N ALA A 42 -27.81 -6.35 -8.91
CA ALA A 42 -28.58 -7.58 -8.77
C ALA A 42 -29.45 -7.82 -10.01
N GLY A 43 -29.22 -8.99 -10.65
CA GLY A 43 -29.91 -9.36 -11.87
C GLY A 43 -29.42 -8.68 -13.15
N ASP A 44 -28.32 -7.93 -13.10
CA ASP A 44 -27.71 -7.34 -14.31
C ASP A 44 -27.20 -8.45 -15.24
N GLY A 45 -27.83 -8.59 -16.40
CA GLY A 45 -27.52 -9.57 -17.45
C GLY A 45 -26.40 -9.14 -18.40
N SER A 46 -25.79 -7.96 -18.22
CA SER A 46 -24.72 -7.46 -19.05
C SER A 46 -23.48 -8.37 -18.97
N PRO A 47 -22.72 -8.55 -20.07
CA PRO A 47 -21.55 -9.42 -20.06
C PRO A 47 -20.43 -8.85 -19.17
N VAL A 48 -19.64 -9.75 -18.58
CA VAL A 48 -18.43 -9.37 -17.81
C VAL A 48 -17.30 -9.06 -18.78
N ASP A 49 -16.88 -7.81 -18.77
CA ASP A 49 -15.72 -7.29 -19.50
C ASP A 49 -14.92 -6.26 -18.67
N GLY A 50 -13.85 -5.71 -19.24
CA GLY A 50 -13.02 -4.72 -18.55
C GLY A 50 -13.77 -3.43 -18.20
N SER A 51 -14.80 -3.05 -18.95
CA SER A 51 -15.62 -1.85 -18.64
C SER A 51 -16.52 -2.10 -17.45
N ALA A 52 -17.18 -3.27 -17.42
CA ALA A 52 -18.01 -3.70 -16.31
C ALA A 52 -17.19 -3.83 -15.00
N CYS A 53 -15.99 -4.44 -15.08
CA CYS A 53 -15.11 -4.54 -13.91
C CYS A 53 -14.73 -3.15 -13.36
N ARG A 54 -14.36 -2.19 -14.22
CA ARG A 54 -14.07 -0.81 -13.78
C ARG A 54 -15.28 -0.10 -13.16
N ALA A 55 -16.49 -0.33 -13.68
CA ALA A 55 -17.70 0.26 -13.12
C ALA A 55 -18.02 -0.30 -11.73
N VAL A 56 -17.91 -1.61 -11.55
CA VAL A 56 -18.07 -2.28 -10.24
C VAL A 56 -16.99 -1.84 -9.27
N GLU A 57 -15.73 -1.79 -9.70
CA GLU A 57 -14.59 -1.29 -8.91
C GLU A 57 -14.81 0.15 -8.44
N ALA A 58 -15.19 1.05 -9.35
CA ALA A 58 -15.42 2.47 -9.00
C ALA A 58 -16.51 2.65 -7.94
N LEU A 59 -17.57 1.81 -7.98
CA LEU A 59 -18.58 1.82 -6.92
C LEU A 59 -18.02 1.28 -5.60
N ALA A 60 -17.29 0.18 -5.64
CA ALA A 60 -16.73 -0.46 -4.47
C ALA A 60 -15.66 0.42 -3.79
N GLN A 61 -14.87 1.16 -4.56
CA GLN A 61 -13.83 2.09 -4.07
C GLN A 61 -14.38 3.28 -3.28
N ARG A 62 -15.68 3.53 -3.31
CA ARG A 62 -16.34 4.50 -2.40
C ARG A 62 -16.30 4.04 -0.94
N HIS A 63 -16.06 2.76 -0.70
CA HIS A 63 -16.02 2.11 0.61
C HIS A 63 -14.67 1.50 0.96
N SER A 64 -13.89 1.07 -0.04
CA SER A 64 -12.55 0.55 0.13
C SER A 64 -11.71 0.91 -1.11
N GLN A 65 -10.83 1.90 -0.95
CA GLN A 65 -9.96 2.41 -2.02
C GLN A 65 -8.98 1.36 -2.55
N HIS A 66 -8.71 0.34 -1.75
CA HIS A 66 -7.77 -0.72 -2.10
C HIS A 66 -8.42 -1.90 -2.84
N LEU A 67 -9.75 -1.89 -3.04
CA LEU A 67 -10.42 -2.91 -3.84
C LEU A 67 -10.15 -2.66 -5.34
N GLU A 68 -9.63 -3.67 -6.03
CA GLU A 68 -9.32 -3.62 -7.45
C GLU A 68 -9.87 -4.84 -8.17
N LEU A 69 -10.30 -4.67 -9.44
CA LEU A 69 -10.80 -5.75 -10.30
C LEU A 69 -10.03 -5.76 -11.63
N HIS A 70 -9.25 -6.80 -11.87
CA HIS A 70 -8.45 -6.96 -13.07
C HIS A 70 -9.14 -7.97 -14.02
N PHE A 71 -9.53 -7.51 -15.21
CA PHE A 71 -10.10 -8.35 -16.24
C PHE A 71 -9.03 -8.81 -17.22
N ALA A 72 -8.91 -10.14 -17.38
CA ALA A 72 -8.02 -10.80 -18.33
C ALA A 72 -8.85 -11.58 -19.34
N PRO A 73 -9.03 -11.12 -20.59
CA PRO A 73 -9.89 -11.78 -21.59
C PRO A 73 -9.46 -13.21 -21.90
N ASP A 74 -8.15 -13.47 -21.89
CA ASP A 74 -7.56 -14.79 -22.15
C ASP A 74 -7.44 -15.68 -20.89
N GLY A 75 -7.91 -15.17 -19.75
CA GLY A 75 -7.82 -15.82 -18.45
C GLY A 75 -6.63 -15.36 -17.61
N THR A 76 -6.78 -15.52 -16.30
CA THR A 76 -5.78 -15.10 -15.28
C THR A 76 -4.66 -16.13 -15.08
N GLY A 77 -4.75 -17.29 -15.76
CA GLY A 77 -3.74 -18.35 -15.70
C GLY A 77 -3.73 -19.18 -14.40
N SER A 78 -4.69 -18.97 -13.50
CA SER A 78 -4.79 -19.74 -12.25
C SER A 78 -6.13 -20.43 -12.10
N ASP A 79 -6.10 -21.66 -11.61
CA ASP A 79 -7.28 -22.45 -11.23
C ASP A 79 -7.53 -22.40 -9.69
N VAL A 80 -6.71 -21.67 -8.95
CA VAL A 80 -6.81 -21.52 -7.49
C VAL A 80 -7.58 -20.24 -7.17
N GLU A 81 -8.68 -20.36 -6.43
CA GLU A 81 -9.55 -19.22 -6.08
C GLU A 81 -8.82 -18.15 -5.25
N MET A 82 -8.02 -18.57 -4.26
CA MET A 82 -7.18 -17.68 -3.45
C MET A 82 -5.71 -18.08 -3.62
N PRO A 83 -5.02 -17.57 -4.64
CA PRO A 83 -3.66 -17.99 -4.93
C PRO A 83 -2.64 -17.51 -3.89
N GLY A 84 -3.00 -16.50 -3.06
CA GLY A 84 -2.04 -15.77 -2.23
C GLY A 84 -1.14 -14.86 -3.07
N TRP A 85 -0.34 -14.05 -2.41
CA TRP A 85 0.66 -13.25 -3.11
C TRP A 85 1.75 -14.16 -3.68
N PRO A 86 2.18 -13.96 -4.92
CA PRO A 86 3.26 -14.75 -5.49
C PRO A 86 4.56 -14.54 -4.68
N PRO A 87 5.40 -15.56 -4.55
CA PRO A 87 6.71 -15.38 -3.92
C PRO A 87 7.50 -14.34 -4.72
N PRO A 88 8.30 -13.48 -4.06
CA PRO A 88 9.11 -12.50 -4.75
C PRO A 88 10.17 -13.22 -5.62
N ASP A 89 10.31 -12.77 -6.86
CA ASP A 89 11.42 -13.17 -7.70
C ASP A 89 12.68 -12.36 -7.32
N PRO A 90 13.73 -12.98 -6.76
CA PRO A 90 14.93 -12.27 -6.35
C PRO A 90 15.69 -11.62 -7.51
N ASP A 91 15.59 -12.17 -8.73
CA ASP A 91 16.28 -11.60 -9.90
C ASP A 91 15.54 -10.35 -10.38
N GLU A 92 14.22 -10.36 -10.39
CA GLU A 92 13.41 -9.19 -10.66
C GLU A 92 13.66 -8.09 -9.63
N VAL A 93 13.67 -8.42 -8.34
CA VAL A 93 13.99 -7.46 -7.26
C VAL A 93 15.37 -6.85 -7.47
N ARG A 94 16.39 -7.68 -7.78
CA ARG A 94 17.76 -7.20 -8.06
C ARG A 94 17.83 -6.29 -9.27
N SER A 95 17.12 -6.63 -10.35
CA SER A 95 17.18 -5.88 -11.62
C SER A 95 16.68 -4.42 -11.48
N ARG A 96 15.77 -4.15 -10.53
CA ARG A 96 15.27 -2.80 -10.22
C ARG A 96 15.85 -2.19 -8.94
N GLY A 97 16.97 -2.73 -8.43
CA GLY A 97 17.63 -2.20 -7.23
C GLY A 97 16.74 -2.26 -5.97
N ALA A 98 15.83 -3.25 -5.89
CA ALA A 98 14.86 -3.41 -4.80
C ALA A 98 14.04 -2.14 -4.53
N GLY A 99 13.68 -1.43 -5.59
CA GLY A 99 12.92 -0.18 -5.51
C GLY A 99 13.73 1.05 -5.11
N VAL A 100 15.02 0.92 -4.82
CA VAL A 100 15.89 2.09 -4.59
C VAL A 100 16.23 2.72 -5.94
N GLY A 101 15.43 3.70 -6.36
CA GLY A 101 15.58 4.38 -7.66
C GLY A 101 16.78 5.32 -7.71
N ALA A 102 17.07 6.01 -6.59
CA ALA A 102 18.22 6.89 -6.50
C ALA A 102 18.65 7.15 -5.05
N VAL A 103 19.96 7.36 -4.85
CA VAL A 103 20.49 7.98 -3.63
C VAL A 103 21.43 9.11 -4.06
N ARG A 104 21.16 10.33 -3.64
CA ARG A 104 21.93 11.52 -4.01
C ARG A 104 22.28 12.34 -2.78
N ARG A 105 23.53 12.78 -2.67
CA ARG A 105 23.93 13.83 -1.74
C ARG A 105 23.97 15.16 -2.47
N LEU A 106 23.33 16.16 -1.85
CA LEU A 106 23.34 17.53 -2.34
C LEU A 106 24.50 18.31 -1.68
N GLU A 107 24.84 19.48 -2.25
CA GLU A 107 25.96 20.32 -1.78
C GLU A 107 25.71 20.85 -0.36
N ASP A 108 24.46 21.06 0.05
CA ASP A 108 24.08 21.48 1.40
C ASP A 108 24.17 20.35 2.45
N GLY A 109 24.58 19.15 2.04
CA GLY A 109 24.68 17.96 2.89
C GLY A 109 23.37 17.19 3.09
N THR A 110 22.29 17.56 2.40
CA THR A 110 21.05 16.79 2.36
C THR A 110 21.25 15.50 1.57
N CYS A 111 20.72 14.37 2.06
CA CYS A 111 20.62 13.14 1.30
C CYS A 111 19.19 12.95 0.77
N VAL A 112 19.05 12.68 -0.50
CA VAL A 112 17.77 12.33 -1.14
C VAL A 112 17.80 10.85 -1.47
N VAL A 113 16.82 10.10 -0.96
CA VAL A 113 16.62 8.68 -1.25
C VAL A 113 15.26 8.51 -1.92
N ALA A 114 15.24 8.09 -3.17
CA ALA A 114 14.02 7.74 -3.89
C ALA A 114 13.75 6.25 -3.73
N LEU A 115 12.56 5.91 -3.25
CA LEU A 115 12.05 4.55 -3.22
C LEU A 115 10.84 4.48 -4.15
N ASP A 116 10.97 3.77 -5.26
CA ASP A 116 9.93 3.66 -6.30
C ASP A 116 8.96 2.49 -6.05
N THR A 117 9.38 1.52 -5.24
CA THR A 117 8.54 0.42 -4.74
C THR A 117 9.08 -0.08 -3.39
N LEU A 118 8.27 -0.81 -2.64
CA LEU A 118 8.65 -1.49 -1.41
C LEU A 118 8.70 -3.00 -1.69
N ASP A 119 9.79 -3.48 -2.26
CA ASP A 119 9.97 -4.89 -2.56
C ASP A 119 10.07 -5.73 -1.28
N ALA A 120 9.88 -7.05 -1.41
CA ALA A 120 9.94 -7.99 -0.29
C ALA A 120 11.23 -7.78 0.54
N VAL A 121 11.08 -7.62 1.84
CA VAL A 121 12.14 -7.18 2.75
C VAL A 121 13.40 -8.05 2.71
N GLY A 122 13.26 -9.37 2.51
CA GLY A 122 14.40 -10.28 2.44
C GLY A 122 15.38 -9.90 1.34
N PRO A 123 15.02 -9.97 0.07
CA PRO A 123 15.89 -9.58 -1.04
C PRO A 123 16.17 -8.06 -1.09
N ALA A 124 15.28 -7.20 -0.54
CA ALA A 124 15.49 -5.76 -0.52
C ALA A 124 16.50 -5.28 0.54
N ARG A 125 16.71 -6.04 1.60
CA ARG A 125 17.54 -5.66 2.74
C ARG A 125 18.93 -5.12 2.37
N PRO A 126 19.73 -5.76 1.50
CA PRO A 126 21.07 -5.26 1.15
C PRO A 126 21.03 -3.87 0.48
N TYR A 127 20.00 -3.57 -0.30
CA TYR A 127 19.84 -2.28 -0.98
C TYR A 127 19.41 -1.18 -0.02
N LEU A 128 18.48 -1.50 0.90
CA LEU A 128 18.04 -0.58 1.95
C LEU A 128 19.20 -0.25 2.90
N ASP A 129 20.00 -1.24 3.28
CA ASP A 129 21.19 -1.03 4.14
C ASP A 129 22.26 -0.20 3.41
N ALA A 130 22.44 -0.37 2.10
CA ALA A 130 23.32 0.45 1.28
C ALA A 130 22.82 1.91 1.21
N ALA A 131 21.51 2.13 0.97
CA ALA A 131 20.93 3.46 0.97
C ALA A 131 21.08 4.15 2.33
N ALA A 132 20.83 3.42 3.42
CA ALA A 132 21.04 3.93 4.78
C ALA A 132 22.53 4.26 5.05
N ALA A 133 23.47 3.44 4.57
CA ALA A 133 24.90 3.72 4.69
C ALA A 133 25.31 4.98 3.91
N LEU A 134 24.76 5.18 2.71
CA LEU A 134 25.00 6.38 1.90
C LEU A 134 24.38 7.64 2.53
N ALA A 135 23.28 7.53 3.24
CA ALA A 135 22.66 8.64 3.96
C ALA A 135 23.38 8.99 5.28
N ARG A 136 24.27 8.12 5.77
CA ARG A 136 24.95 8.34 7.05
C ARG A 136 25.79 9.61 7.04
N GLY A 137 25.67 10.39 8.11
CA GLY A 137 26.35 11.69 8.27
C GLY A 137 25.66 12.86 7.57
N SER A 138 24.53 12.65 6.89
CA SER A 138 23.67 13.75 6.44
C SER A 138 22.90 14.33 7.64
N ARG A 139 22.67 15.62 7.64
CA ARG A 139 21.82 16.29 8.66
C ARG A 139 20.35 16.23 8.30
N ARG A 140 20.05 16.21 7.00
CA ARG A 140 18.69 16.12 6.43
C ARG A 140 18.58 14.93 5.50
N LEU A 141 17.45 14.27 5.55
CA LEU A 141 17.07 13.20 4.61
C LEU A 141 15.75 13.58 3.93
N VAL A 142 15.72 13.50 2.63
CA VAL A 142 14.48 13.55 1.85
C VAL A 142 14.19 12.13 1.37
N LEU A 143 13.09 11.55 1.81
CA LEU A 143 12.59 10.27 1.35
C LEU A 143 11.53 10.51 0.29
N ASP A 144 11.85 10.21 -0.96
CA ASP A 144 10.96 10.45 -2.09
C ASP A 144 10.11 9.20 -2.39
N LEU A 145 8.81 9.30 -2.09
CA LEU A 145 7.81 8.26 -2.33
C LEU A 145 6.82 8.64 -3.43
N ARG A 146 7.07 9.72 -4.19
CA ARG A 146 6.12 10.23 -5.19
C ARG A 146 5.80 9.24 -6.31
N ALA A 147 6.70 8.31 -6.61
CA ALA A 147 6.49 7.27 -7.62
C ALA A 147 6.12 5.90 -7.00
N ASN A 148 5.98 5.81 -5.69
CA ASN A 148 5.87 4.54 -4.98
C ASN A 148 4.42 4.05 -4.87
N GLY A 149 4.11 2.96 -5.55
CA GLY A 149 2.81 2.29 -5.52
C GLY A 149 2.59 1.33 -4.33
N GLY A 150 3.52 1.26 -3.39
CA GLY A 150 3.42 0.36 -2.23
C GLY A 150 4.29 -0.89 -2.34
N GLY A 151 3.84 -1.99 -1.73
CA GLY A 151 4.52 -3.28 -1.71
C GLY A 151 4.52 -3.97 -0.33
N ASP A 152 5.66 -4.52 0.10
CA ASP A 152 5.78 -5.35 1.29
C ASP A 152 5.73 -4.54 2.61
N PRO A 153 4.78 -4.84 3.52
CA PRO A 153 4.75 -4.26 4.86
C PRO A 153 6.01 -4.52 5.70
N GLY A 154 6.73 -5.60 5.43
CA GLY A 154 8.03 -5.87 6.07
C GLY A 154 9.08 -4.82 5.70
N THR A 155 9.05 -4.33 4.47
CA THR A 155 9.91 -3.23 4.01
C THR A 155 9.48 -1.90 4.62
N VAL A 156 8.17 -1.65 4.79
CA VAL A 156 7.68 -0.52 5.61
C VAL A 156 8.31 -0.55 7.00
N ALA A 157 8.24 -1.70 7.68
CA ALA A 157 8.80 -1.85 9.02
C ALA A 157 10.32 -1.65 9.06
N ALA A 158 11.06 -2.09 8.04
CA ALA A 158 12.50 -1.92 7.95
C ALA A 158 12.90 -0.45 7.77
N VAL A 159 12.24 0.28 6.86
CA VAL A 159 12.49 1.71 6.60
C VAL A 159 12.03 2.56 7.78
N ALA A 160 10.83 2.30 8.30
CA ALA A 160 10.33 3.00 9.49
C ALA A 160 11.26 2.80 10.70
N GLY A 161 11.76 1.59 10.93
CA GLY A 161 12.72 1.32 12.01
C GLY A 161 14.03 2.10 11.86
N TRP A 162 14.52 2.28 10.62
CA TRP A 162 15.69 3.12 10.39
C TRP A 162 15.46 4.58 10.77
N LEU A 163 14.21 5.08 10.64
CA LEU A 163 13.88 6.49 10.88
C LEU A 163 13.32 6.76 12.28
N LEU A 164 12.68 5.77 12.92
CA LEU A 164 12.04 5.95 14.24
C LEU A 164 12.97 5.74 15.42
N GLY A 165 14.09 5.04 15.23
CA GLY A 165 15.05 4.81 16.30
C GLY A 165 15.54 3.38 16.39
N ASP A 166 16.38 3.10 17.39
CA ASP A 166 17.04 1.80 17.55
C ASP A 166 16.16 0.76 18.28
N ARG A 167 15.05 1.18 18.89
CA ARG A 167 14.13 0.30 19.62
C ARG A 167 12.95 -0.09 18.76
N ALA A 168 12.49 -1.33 18.94
CA ALA A 168 11.28 -1.81 18.30
C ALA A 168 10.08 -0.91 18.66
N THR A 169 9.34 -0.50 17.63
CA THR A 169 8.19 0.39 17.74
C THR A 169 7.01 -0.25 17.03
N GLN A 170 5.86 -0.30 17.68
CA GLN A 170 4.64 -0.76 17.03
C GLN A 170 4.18 0.26 15.99
N LEU A 171 3.99 -0.19 14.75
CA LEU A 171 3.50 0.64 13.65
C LEU A 171 1.98 0.59 13.56
N SER A 172 1.41 -0.61 13.49
CA SER A 172 -0.02 -0.79 13.30
C SER A 172 -0.58 -2.02 13.99
N GLU A 173 -1.90 -2.01 14.16
CA GLU A 173 -2.73 -3.18 14.38
C GLU A 173 -3.46 -3.49 13.07
N VAL A 174 -3.49 -4.75 12.66
CA VAL A 174 -4.19 -5.24 11.47
C VAL A 174 -5.34 -6.12 11.92
N ILE A 175 -6.56 -5.64 11.68
CA ILE A 175 -7.80 -6.23 12.17
C ILE A 175 -8.44 -7.02 11.04
N TYR A 176 -8.30 -8.35 11.10
CA TYR A 176 -8.99 -9.30 10.22
C TYR A 176 -10.39 -9.61 10.76
N ARG A 177 -11.17 -10.35 10.02
CA ARG A 177 -12.49 -10.79 10.44
C ARG A 177 -12.46 -11.64 11.72
N ASP A 178 -11.45 -12.48 11.88
CA ASP A 178 -11.35 -13.52 12.90
C ASP A 178 -10.12 -13.40 13.82
N ARG A 179 -9.20 -12.49 13.51
CA ARG A 179 -7.94 -12.33 14.24
C ARG A 179 -7.42 -10.91 14.15
N ARG A 180 -6.41 -10.61 14.98
CA ARG A 180 -5.62 -9.39 14.94
C ARG A 180 -4.15 -9.73 14.83
N ARG A 181 -3.39 -8.89 14.14
CA ARG A 181 -1.93 -8.92 14.04
C ARG A 181 -1.38 -7.54 14.33
N GLN A 182 -0.10 -7.49 14.69
CA GLN A 182 0.62 -6.25 14.91
C GLN A 182 1.84 -6.21 14.01
N TRP A 183 2.12 -5.05 13.44
CA TRP A 183 3.37 -4.78 12.75
C TRP A 183 4.26 -3.96 13.65
N TRP A 184 5.51 -4.40 13.76
CA TRP A 184 6.53 -3.76 14.56
C TRP A 184 7.79 -3.54 13.74
N THR A 185 8.52 -2.44 14.01
CA THR A 185 9.90 -2.33 13.58
C THR A 185 10.74 -3.30 14.41
N ALA A 186 11.90 -3.73 13.88
CA ALA A 186 12.83 -4.53 14.65
C ALA A 186 13.74 -3.63 15.50
N ASP A 187 14.28 -4.16 16.61
CA ASP A 187 15.41 -3.55 17.29
C ASP A 187 16.61 -3.45 16.33
N ARG A 188 17.36 -2.37 16.46
CA ARG A 188 18.52 -2.07 15.63
C ARG A 188 19.77 -1.88 16.51
N PRO A 189 20.98 -2.06 15.95
CA PRO A 189 22.20 -1.72 16.69
C PRO A 189 22.17 -0.24 17.17
N PRO A 190 22.61 0.03 18.39
CA PRO A 190 22.64 1.38 18.93
C PRO A 190 23.37 2.38 18.02
N GLY A 191 22.74 3.52 17.74
CA GLY A 191 23.27 4.56 16.86
C GLY A 191 23.18 4.24 15.37
N SER A 192 22.43 3.20 14.97
CA SER A 192 22.24 2.87 13.55
C SER A 192 21.03 3.56 12.91
N ALA A 193 20.12 4.09 13.72
CA ALA A 193 18.98 4.87 13.24
C ALA A 193 19.42 6.24 12.71
N PHE A 194 18.66 6.77 11.77
CA PHE A 194 18.85 8.12 11.27
C PHE A 194 18.19 9.15 12.22
N THR A 195 18.99 10.06 12.78
CA THR A 195 18.55 11.01 13.80
C THR A 195 18.36 12.45 13.29
N GLY A 196 18.76 12.74 12.04
CA GLY A 196 18.58 14.05 11.43
C GLY A 196 17.14 14.33 11.03
N ASP A 197 16.88 15.52 10.48
CA ASP A 197 15.56 15.91 9.97
C ASP A 197 15.17 15.05 8.77
N VAL A 198 13.88 14.66 8.70
CA VAL A 198 13.36 13.86 7.60
C VAL A 198 12.15 14.53 6.97
N THR A 199 12.19 14.67 5.66
CA THR A 199 11.05 15.07 4.84
C THR A 199 10.64 13.89 3.95
N VAL A 200 9.34 13.62 3.87
CA VAL A 200 8.77 12.61 2.97
C VAL A 200 8.03 13.31 1.84
N LEU A 201 8.39 13.01 0.59
CA LEU A 201 7.68 13.52 -0.57
C LEU A 201 6.62 12.52 -1.01
N VAL A 202 5.40 13.00 -1.21
CA VAL A 202 4.24 12.20 -1.62
C VAL A 202 3.53 12.81 -2.82
N SER A 203 2.75 11.99 -3.52
CA SER A 203 1.91 12.41 -4.64
C SER A 203 0.62 11.59 -4.69
N ALA A 204 -0.28 11.91 -5.60
CA ALA A 204 -1.46 11.09 -5.90
C ALA A 204 -1.12 9.67 -6.40
N ARG A 205 0.15 9.38 -6.72
CA ARG A 205 0.64 8.04 -7.09
C ARG A 205 1.19 7.25 -5.90
N THR A 206 1.47 7.91 -4.77
CA THR A 206 1.85 7.25 -3.53
C THR A 206 0.65 6.42 -3.04
N TYR A 207 0.86 5.10 -2.83
CA TYR A 207 -0.25 4.18 -2.64
C TYR A 207 0.07 3.06 -1.64
N SER A 208 -0.97 2.52 -0.96
CA SER A 208 -0.88 1.29 -0.15
C SER A 208 0.26 1.37 0.90
N SER A 209 1.20 0.44 0.91
CA SER A 209 2.32 0.38 1.85
C SER A 209 3.22 1.63 1.83
N ALA A 210 3.28 2.38 0.71
CA ALA A 210 3.99 3.66 0.70
C ALA A 210 3.24 4.74 1.48
N GLU A 211 1.89 4.72 1.43
CA GLU A 211 1.07 5.58 2.29
C GLU A 211 1.23 5.18 3.75
N ALA A 212 1.26 3.86 4.05
CA ALA A 212 1.49 3.35 5.40
C ALA A 212 2.80 3.89 5.99
N LEU A 213 3.89 3.86 5.21
CA LEU A 213 5.19 4.39 5.62
C LEU A 213 5.10 5.89 5.96
N ALA A 214 4.56 6.69 5.05
CA ALA A 214 4.39 8.13 5.25
C ALA A 214 3.49 8.42 6.45
N TYR A 215 2.34 7.73 6.57
CA TYR A 215 1.39 7.92 7.66
C TYR A 215 1.97 7.56 9.03
N HIS A 216 2.61 6.39 9.16
CA HIS A 216 3.20 5.96 10.42
C HIS A 216 4.30 6.91 10.92
N LEU A 217 5.10 7.45 10.01
CA LEU A 217 6.15 8.42 10.34
C LEU A 217 5.56 9.79 10.71
N ALA A 218 4.56 10.28 9.95
CA ALA A 218 3.88 11.55 10.20
C ALA A 218 3.11 11.52 11.53
N ALA A 219 2.34 10.46 11.80
CA ALA A 219 1.59 10.29 13.03
C ALA A 219 2.47 10.40 14.31
N ARG A 220 3.76 10.04 14.19
CA ARG A 220 4.74 10.13 15.28
C ARG A 220 5.54 11.44 15.29
N GLY A 221 5.18 12.39 14.44
CA GLY A 221 5.91 13.67 14.31
C GLY A 221 7.37 13.52 13.86
N ARG A 222 7.69 12.37 13.20
CA ARG A 222 9.06 12.07 12.79
C ARG A 222 9.46 12.76 11.49
N VAL A 223 8.49 13.10 10.66
CA VAL A 223 8.70 13.64 9.32
C VAL A 223 7.81 14.84 9.06
N THR A 224 8.24 15.70 8.14
CA THR A 224 7.38 16.65 7.43
C THR A 224 6.98 16.04 6.11
N VAL A 225 5.68 15.99 5.81
CA VAL A 225 5.16 15.47 4.54
C VAL A 225 4.94 16.62 3.57
N VAL A 226 5.49 16.49 2.36
CA VAL A 226 5.44 17.53 1.30
C VAL A 226 4.92 16.94 0.00
N GLY A 227 3.98 17.62 -0.66
CA GLY A 227 3.46 17.20 -1.96
C GLY A 227 1.94 17.27 -2.10
N GLU A 228 1.37 16.26 -2.72
CA GLU A 228 -0.07 16.13 -2.94
C GLU A 228 -0.66 15.08 -2.00
N PRO A 229 -1.95 15.18 -1.62
CA PRO A 229 -2.64 14.10 -0.90
C PRO A 229 -2.53 12.77 -1.65
N THR A 230 -2.32 11.69 -0.91
CA THR A 230 -2.23 10.34 -1.47
C THR A 230 -3.60 9.72 -1.73
N ARG A 231 -3.69 8.51 -2.27
CA ARG A 231 -4.96 7.92 -2.74
C ARG A 231 -5.89 7.41 -1.63
N GLY A 232 -5.37 7.03 -0.48
CA GLY A 232 -6.21 6.60 0.63
C GLY A 232 -6.49 5.10 0.67
N ALA A 233 -5.55 4.26 0.29
CA ALA A 233 -5.69 2.79 0.30
C ALA A 233 -5.01 2.18 1.54
N ALA A 234 -5.73 2.07 2.65
CA ALA A 234 -5.18 1.57 3.91
C ALA A 234 -5.43 0.08 4.15
N ASP A 235 -6.47 -0.49 3.56
CA ASP A 235 -6.82 -1.88 3.79
C ASP A 235 -5.72 -2.85 3.36
N HIS A 236 -5.54 -3.92 4.12
CA HIS A 236 -4.77 -5.07 3.67
C HIS A 236 -5.62 -5.88 2.68
N VAL A 237 -5.07 -6.19 1.51
CA VAL A 237 -5.77 -6.89 0.44
C VAL A 237 -5.16 -8.25 0.14
N VAL A 238 -5.96 -9.14 -0.42
CA VAL A 238 -5.55 -10.47 -0.86
C VAL A 238 -6.05 -10.71 -2.29
N PRO A 239 -5.24 -11.37 -3.17
CA PRO A 239 -5.68 -11.73 -4.50
C PRO A 239 -6.70 -12.87 -4.45
N VAL A 240 -7.85 -12.68 -5.11
CA VAL A 240 -8.94 -13.64 -5.20
C VAL A 240 -9.40 -13.76 -6.65
N HIS A 241 -9.36 -14.95 -7.23
CA HIS A 241 -9.98 -15.20 -8.52
C HIS A 241 -11.49 -15.32 -8.37
N LEU A 242 -12.21 -14.28 -8.79
CA LEU A 242 -13.68 -14.27 -8.82
C LEU A 242 -14.21 -15.14 -9.97
N SER A 243 -13.47 -15.20 -11.09
CA SER A 243 -13.69 -16.10 -12.20
C SER A 243 -12.36 -16.41 -12.89
N ARG A 244 -12.38 -17.24 -13.94
CA ARG A 244 -11.20 -17.49 -14.79
C ARG A 244 -10.64 -16.21 -15.42
N ARG A 245 -11.47 -15.19 -15.62
CA ARG A 245 -11.11 -13.94 -16.29
C ARG A 245 -11.06 -12.72 -15.37
N VAL A 246 -11.45 -12.85 -14.10
CA VAL A 246 -11.47 -11.73 -13.16
C VAL A 246 -10.69 -12.08 -11.90
N LEU A 247 -9.60 -11.35 -11.69
CA LEU A 247 -8.85 -11.32 -10.44
C LEU A 247 -9.26 -10.06 -9.66
N GLY A 248 -9.67 -10.23 -8.40
CA GLY A 248 -9.89 -9.14 -7.46
C GLY A 248 -8.73 -9.04 -6.46
N LEU A 249 -8.28 -7.83 -6.16
CA LEU A 249 -7.57 -7.54 -4.93
C LEU A 249 -8.62 -7.11 -3.90
N LEU A 250 -8.94 -8.00 -2.98
CA LEU A 250 -10.07 -7.80 -2.07
C LEU A 250 -9.60 -7.45 -0.66
N PRO A 251 -10.21 -6.45 -0.01
CA PRO A 251 -9.88 -6.10 1.37
C PRO A 251 -10.18 -7.27 2.30
N GLU A 252 -9.19 -7.65 3.11
CA GLU A 252 -9.32 -8.72 4.11
C GLU A 252 -9.11 -8.21 5.55
N ALA A 253 -8.48 -7.02 5.72
CA ALA A 253 -8.27 -6.46 7.04
C ALA A 253 -8.15 -4.94 7.01
N GLU A 254 -8.56 -4.31 8.11
CA GLU A 254 -8.32 -2.90 8.38
C GLU A 254 -6.94 -2.71 9.01
N VAL A 255 -6.21 -1.70 8.57
CA VAL A 255 -4.93 -1.30 9.18
C VAL A 255 -5.15 -0.05 10.02
N ILE A 256 -4.85 -0.14 11.31
CA ILE A 256 -4.97 0.98 12.25
C ILE A 256 -3.58 1.35 12.76
N ASP A 257 -3.19 2.61 12.62
CA ASP A 257 -1.93 3.10 13.18
C ASP A 257 -1.95 3.02 14.71
N ALA A 258 -0.94 2.39 15.30
CA ALA A 258 -0.90 2.13 16.74
C ALA A 258 -0.66 3.37 17.59
N HIS A 259 -0.16 4.47 17.01
CA HIS A 259 0.10 5.73 17.72
C HIS A 259 -1.11 6.66 17.70
N SER A 260 -1.69 6.89 16.50
CA SER A 260 -2.82 7.80 16.32
C SER A 260 -4.18 7.14 16.57
N GLY A 261 -4.27 5.81 16.49
CA GLY A 261 -5.54 5.09 16.51
C GLY A 261 -6.40 5.27 15.27
N GLY A 262 -5.89 5.96 14.25
CA GLY A 262 -6.57 6.22 12.98
C GLY A 262 -5.95 5.47 11.81
N ASN A 263 -6.43 5.76 10.60
CA ASN A 263 -5.85 5.29 9.35
C ASN A 263 -6.07 6.33 8.22
N TRP A 264 -5.64 5.99 7.02
CA TRP A 264 -5.72 6.87 5.84
C TRP A 264 -6.73 6.37 4.80
N GLU A 265 -7.59 5.38 5.13
CA GLU A 265 -8.58 4.85 4.19
C GLU A 265 -9.55 5.94 3.69
N GLY A 266 -9.65 6.08 2.38
CA GLY A 266 -10.49 7.05 1.70
C GLY A 266 -10.04 8.51 1.79
N THR A 267 -9.09 8.85 2.67
CA THR A 267 -8.61 10.23 2.86
C THR A 267 -7.20 10.47 2.32
N GLY A 268 -6.39 9.43 2.28
CA GLY A 268 -4.96 9.51 2.00
C GLY A 268 -4.14 10.14 3.13
N VAL A 269 -2.84 10.23 2.90
CA VAL A 269 -1.92 11.01 3.73
C VAL A 269 -1.99 12.46 3.25
N VAL A 270 -2.43 13.34 4.13
CA VAL A 270 -2.51 14.78 3.83
C VAL A 270 -1.14 15.40 4.11
N PRO A 271 -0.51 16.09 3.14
CA PRO A 271 0.78 16.71 3.34
C PRO A 271 0.71 17.92 4.30
N ASP A 272 1.77 18.11 5.10
CA ASP A 272 1.95 19.31 5.93
C ASP A 272 2.21 20.55 5.06
N VAL A 273 2.91 20.34 3.93
CA VAL A 273 3.18 21.37 2.92
C VAL A 273 2.61 20.91 1.59
N ALA A 274 1.42 21.42 1.27
CA ALA A 274 0.74 21.09 0.01
C ALA A 274 1.37 21.83 -1.17
N CYS A 275 1.73 21.07 -2.22
CA CYS A 275 2.23 21.63 -3.49
C CYS A 275 2.09 20.56 -4.60
N PRO A 276 2.19 20.95 -5.89
CA PRO A 276 2.28 19.97 -6.97
C PRO A 276 3.45 19.01 -6.77
N ALA A 277 3.26 17.73 -7.10
CA ALA A 277 4.29 16.70 -6.91
C ALA A 277 5.63 17.05 -7.60
N ALA A 278 5.57 17.74 -8.73
CA ALA A 278 6.77 18.18 -9.44
C ALA A 278 7.64 19.15 -8.62
N ASP A 279 7.00 20.00 -7.80
CA ASP A 279 7.66 21.06 -7.01
C ASP A 279 8.06 20.57 -5.60
N ALA A 280 7.61 19.37 -5.20
CA ALA A 280 7.75 18.91 -3.82
C ALA A 280 9.21 18.81 -3.35
N LEU A 281 10.15 18.42 -4.22
CA LEU A 281 11.57 18.35 -3.87
C LEU A 281 12.14 19.77 -3.63
N GLU A 282 11.85 20.73 -4.48
CA GLU A 282 12.28 22.11 -4.31
C GLU A 282 11.73 22.71 -3.01
N LYS A 283 10.44 22.49 -2.75
CA LYS A 283 9.79 22.92 -1.50
C LYS A 283 10.40 22.29 -0.26
N ALA A 284 10.81 21.03 -0.32
CA ALA A 284 11.45 20.33 0.79
C ALA A 284 12.89 20.84 1.07
N LEU A 285 13.55 21.45 0.08
CA LEU A 285 14.90 21.96 0.19
C LEU A 285 14.96 23.45 0.58
N ALA A 286 13.86 24.18 0.41
CA ALA A 286 13.75 25.59 0.78
C ALA A 286 13.68 25.76 2.31
#